data_4d73521a798f931a2122a99be085a01b
#
_entry.id   4d73521a798f931a2122a99be085a01b
#
_cell.length_a   1.000
_cell.length_b   1.000
_cell.length_c   1.000
_cell.angle_alpha   90.00
_cell.angle_beta   90.00
_cell.angle_gamma   90.00
#
_symmetry.space_group_name_H-M   'P 1'
#
loop_
_entity.id
_entity.type
_entity.pdbx_description
1 polymer ?
#
loop_
_entity_poly.entity_id
_entity_poly.type
_entity_poly.pdbx_seq_one_letter_code
_entity_poly.pdbx_strand_id
1 'polypeptide(L)'
;MSLQNLTRFPRLEFIGAPTPLEYLPRLSDHLGRDIFIKRDDVTPMAMGGNKLRKLEFLAADALREGADTLITAGAIQSNHVRQTAAV
;
A
#
# COMPACT_ATOMS: atom_id res chain seq x y z
N MET A 1 7.48 -7.12 -16.68
CA MET A 1 7.54 -5.66 -16.51
C MET A 1 8.85 -5.32 -15.84
N SER A 2 9.61 -4.39 -16.40
CA SER A 2 10.85 -3.94 -15.77
C SER A 2 10.51 -2.90 -14.68
N LEU A 3 11.31 -2.84 -13.62
CA LEU A 3 11.15 -1.85 -12.55
C LEU A 3 11.26 -0.41 -13.08
N GLN A 4 11.96 -0.19 -14.18
CA GLN A 4 12.08 1.11 -14.82
C GLN A 4 10.72 1.68 -15.26
N ASN A 5 9.76 0.82 -15.60
CA ASN A 5 8.42 1.27 -15.98
C ASN A 5 7.63 1.84 -14.78
N LEU A 6 7.94 1.41 -13.57
CA LEU A 6 7.31 1.94 -12.36
C LEU A 6 7.93 3.27 -11.94
N THR A 7 9.24 3.43 -12.08
CA THR A 7 9.96 4.62 -11.61
C THR A 7 9.68 5.88 -12.44
N ARG A 8 9.11 5.76 -13.62
CA ARG A 8 8.74 6.92 -14.45
C ARG A 8 7.42 7.59 -14.04
N PHE A 9 6.60 6.93 -13.21
CA PHE A 9 5.35 7.50 -12.74
C PHE A 9 5.59 8.40 -11.52
N PRO A 10 4.90 9.55 -11.41
CA PRO A 10 4.94 10.37 -10.20
C PRO A 10 4.49 9.58 -8.98
N ARG A 11 5.15 9.80 -7.85
CA ARG A 11 4.88 9.07 -6.62
C ARG A 11 5.10 9.97 -5.43
N LEU A 12 4.13 10.02 -4.52
CA LEU A 12 4.32 10.61 -3.20
C LEU A 12 4.88 9.54 -2.25
N GLU A 13 5.54 9.97 -1.20
CA GLU A 13 6.18 9.04 -0.27
C GLU A 13 5.39 9.03 1.05
N PHE A 14 4.52 8.05 1.22
CA PHE A 14 3.75 7.85 2.44
C PHE A 14 4.30 6.70 3.30
N ILE A 15 4.93 5.70 2.69
CA ILE A 15 5.43 4.51 3.38
C ILE A 15 6.84 4.74 3.93
N GLY A 16 7.71 5.36 3.15
CA GLY A 16 9.03 5.80 3.57
C GLY A 16 10.11 4.70 3.66
N ALA A 17 9.74 3.47 3.97
CA ALA A 17 10.66 2.35 4.11
C ALA A 17 9.97 1.04 3.72
N PRO A 18 10.72 0.00 3.33
CA PRO A 18 10.15 -1.32 3.05
C PRO A 18 9.40 -1.87 4.27
N THR A 19 8.22 -2.42 4.04
CA THR A 19 7.51 -3.17 5.09
C THR A 19 8.19 -4.52 5.34
N PRO A 20 8.07 -5.09 6.55
CA PRO A 20 8.71 -6.36 6.86
C PRO A 20 8.29 -7.50 5.95
N LEU A 21 9.21 -8.41 5.68
CA LEU A 21 8.95 -9.72 5.08
C LEU A 21 9.29 -10.76 6.15
N GLU A 22 8.28 -11.41 6.71
CA GLU A 22 8.43 -12.32 7.84
C GLU A 22 8.25 -13.77 7.42
N TYR A 23 9.16 -14.64 7.89
CA TYR A 23 9.00 -16.09 7.74
C TYR A 23 7.97 -16.62 8.73
N LEU A 24 7.09 -17.51 8.25
CA LEU A 24 6.03 -18.13 9.06
C LEU A 24 6.38 -19.60 9.34
N PRO A 25 7.09 -19.90 10.45
CA PRO A 25 7.62 -21.25 10.67
C PRO A 25 6.54 -22.32 10.85
N ARG A 26 5.49 -22.04 11.60
CA ARG A 26 4.43 -23.03 11.86
C ARG A 26 3.64 -23.36 10.60
N LEU A 27 3.28 -22.35 9.82
CA LEU A 27 2.57 -22.56 8.56
C LEU A 27 3.47 -23.26 7.53
N SER A 28 4.74 -22.88 7.49
CA SER A 28 5.73 -23.51 6.62
C SER A 28 5.88 -25.00 6.92
N ASP A 29 6.00 -25.36 8.18
CA ASP A 29 6.07 -26.76 8.60
C ASP A 29 4.80 -27.53 8.23
N HIS A 30 3.64 -26.94 8.44
CA HIS A 30 2.35 -27.56 8.13
C HIS A 30 2.19 -27.83 6.64
N LEU A 31 2.63 -26.91 5.78
CA LEU A 31 2.49 -27.00 4.33
C LEU A 31 3.69 -27.66 3.65
N GLY A 32 4.80 -27.90 4.36
CA GLY A 32 6.03 -28.46 3.79
C GLY A 32 6.71 -27.54 2.78
N ARG A 33 6.53 -26.23 2.91
CA ARG A 33 7.13 -25.21 2.04
C ARG A 33 7.48 -23.97 2.85
N ASP A 34 8.46 -23.23 2.37
CA ASP A 34 8.80 -21.95 2.98
C ASP A 34 7.75 -20.89 2.64
N ILE A 35 7.04 -20.42 3.65
CA ILE A 35 5.98 -19.42 3.53
C ILE A 35 6.41 -18.15 4.25
N PHE A 36 6.29 -17.04 3.55
CA PHE A 36 6.60 -15.69 4.06
C PHE A 36 5.35 -14.82 3.96
N ILE A 37 5.25 -13.84 4.84
CA ILE A 37 4.22 -12.80 4.75
C ILE A 37 4.87 -11.43 4.56
N LYS A 38 4.42 -10.70 3.53
CA LYS A 38 4.75 -9.29 3.33
C LYS A 38 3.79 -8.45 4.16
N ARG A 39 4.32 -7.74 5.13
CA ARG A 39 3.54 -7.06 6.16
C ARG A 39 3.02 -5.68 5.69
N ASP A 40 2.21 -5.64 4.65
CA ASP A 40 1.59 -4.40 4.19
C ASP A 40 0.36 -3.97 5.02
N ASP A 41 0.04 -4.74 6.04
CA ASP A 41 -0.90 -4.37 7.09
C ASP A 41 -0.34 -3.34 8.08
N VAL A 42 0.99 -3.19 8.16
CA VAL A 42 1.67 -2.29 9.10
C VAL A 42 2.32 -1.08 8.43
N THR A 43 1.77 -0.63 7.33
CA THR A 43 2.20 0.65 6.74
C THR A 43 1.93 1.81 7.72
N PRO A 44 2.70 2.93 7.66
CA PRO A 44 2.75 3.89 8.76
C PRO A 44 1.57 4.87 8.85
N MET A 45 0.58 4.81 7.95
CA MET A 45 -0.48 5.81 7.90
C MET A 45 -1.85 5.21 8.18
N ALA A 46 -2.66 5.90 9.00
CA ALA A 46 -4.06 5.56 9.27
C ALA A 46 -4.23 4.10 9.70
N MET A 47 -3.48 3.68 10.71
CA MET A 47 -3.47 2.31 11.29
C MET A 47 -3.02 1.21 10.33
N GLY A 48 -2.34 1.58 9.25
CA GLY A 48 -1.78 0.62 8.31
C GLY A 48 -2.77 0.07 7.29
N GLY A 49 -2.24 -0.60 6.29
CA GLY A 49 -3.00 -1.24 5.22
C GLY A 49 -2.28 -1.19 3.87
N ASN A 50 -2.60 -2.14 3.02
CA ASN A 50 -1.91 -2.31 1.73
C ASN A 50 -2.28 -1.25 0.67
N LYS A 51 -3.36 -0.51 0.87
CA LYS A 51 -3.85 0.44 -0.14
C LYS A 51 -2.96 1.68 -0.24
N LEU A 52 -2.13 1.94 0.76
CA LEU A 52 -1.21 3.06 0.74
C LEU A 52 -0.22 2.96 -0.44
N ARG A 53 0.15 1.76 -0.87
CA ARG A 53 1.02 1.57 -2.03
C ARG A 53 0.46 2.17 -3.31
N LYS A 54 -0.81 1.91 -3.60
CA LYS A 54 -1.44 2.52 -4.78
C LYS A 54 -1.75 4.00 -4.58
N LEU A 55 -2.06 4.41 -3.35
CA LEU A 55 -2.38 5.81 -3.05
C LEU A 55 -1.17 6.72 -3.24
N GLU A 56 0.05 6.23 -3.03
CA GLU A 56 1.26 6.99 -3.36
C GLU A 56 1.26 7.47 -4.82
N PHE A 57 0.79 6.62 -5.73
CA PHE A 57 0.71 6.96 -7.16
C PHE A 57 -0.57 7.72 -7.51
N LEU A 58 -1.71 7.30 -6.96
CA LEU A 58 -3.00 7.93 -7.25
C LEU A 58 -3.05 9.37 -6.74
N ALA A 59 -2.55 9.64 -5.54
CA ALA A 59 -2.50 10.98 -5.00
C ALA A 59 -1.54 11.87 -5.79
N ALA A 60 -0.39 11.34 -6.20
CA ALA A 60 0.55 12.06 -7.06
C ALA A 60 -0.07 12.42 -8.40
N ASP A 61 -0.83 11.49 -9.00
CA ASP A 61 -1.51 11.72 -10.26
C ASP A 61 -2.62 12.77 -10.11
N ALA A 62 -3.38 12.71 -9.03
CA ALA A 62 -4.40 13.71 -8.72
C ALA A 62 -3.81 15.12 -8.59
N LEU A 63 -2.69 15.25 -7.90
CA LEU A 63 -1.99 16.55 -7.78
C LEU A 63 -1.50 17.04 -9.14
N ARG A 64 -0.95 16.15 -9.94
CA ARG A 64 -0.50 16.49 -11.29
C ARG A 64 -1.64 17.01 -12.17
N GLU A 65 -2.83 16.44 -12.02
CA GLU A 65 -4.04 16.87 -12.76
C GLU A 65 -4.70 18.11 -12.17
N GLY A 66 -4.15 18.68 -11.09
CA GLY A 66 -4.69 19.88 -10.46
C GLY A 66 -5.91 19.64 -9.60
N ALA A 67 -6.15 18.41 -9.14
CA ALA A 67 -7.27 18.07 -8.28
C ALA A 67 -7.11 18.74 -6.90
N ASP A 68 -8.21 19.29 -6.39
CA ASP A 68 -8.30 19.83 -5.04
C ASP A 68 -9.15 18.94 -4.12
N THR A 69 -9.75 17.90 -4.65
CA THR A 69 -10.68 17.03 -3.93
C THR A 69 -10.49 15.59 -4.40
N LEU A 70 -10.46 14.66 -3.46
CA LEU A 70 -10.48 13.21 -3.74
C LEU A 70 -11.84 12.64 -3.35
N ILE A 71 -12.42 11.85 -4.22
CA ILE A 71 -13.69 11.16 -3.97
C ILE A 71 -13.44 9.67 -4.00
N THR A 72 -13.94 8.96 -3.00
CA THR A 72 -13.82 7.51 -2.93
C THR A 72 -15.10 6.90 -2.35
N ALA A 73 -15.25 5.59 -2.54
CA ALA A 73 -16.37 4.83 -2.01
C ALA A 73 -15.89 3.46 -1.54
N GLY A 74 -16.61 2.89 -0.59
CA GLY A 74 -16.32 1.56 -0.08
C GLY A 74 -17.22 1.23 1.09
N ALA A 75 -17.10 -0.01 1.61
CA ALA A 75 -17.81 -0.44 2.80
C ALA A 75 -17.33 0.33 4.04
N ILE A 76 -18.10 0.27 5.12
CA ILE A 76 -17.79 0.99 6.38
C ILE A 76 -16.39 0.67 6.90
N GLN A 77 -15.93 -0.58 6.76
CA GLN A 77 -14.62 -1.04 7.23
C GLN A 77 -13.52 -0.97 6.18
N SER A 78 -13.74 -0.29 5.06
CA SER A 78 -12.80 -0.27 3.93
C SER A 78 -11.46 0.38 4.31
N ASN A 79 -10.37 -0.36 4.16
CA ASN A 79 -9.01 0.17 4.29
C ASN A 79 -8.75 1.28 3.28
N HIS A 80 -9.27 1.11 2.05
CA HIS A 80 -9.09 2.08 0.98
C HIS A 80 -9.72 3.44 1.33
N VAL A 81 -10.96 3.43 1.83
CA VAL A 81 -11.66 4.67 2.22
C VAL A 81 -10.91 5.35 3.36
N ARG A 82 -10.53 4.59 4.39
CA ARG A 82 -9.81 5.12 5.55
C ARG A 82 -8.47 5.74 5.14
N GLN A 83 -7.69 5.06 4.33
CA GLN A 83 -6.38 5.55 3.91
C GLN A 83 -6.49 6.68 2.88
N THR A 84 -7.50 6.68 2.02
CA THR A 84 -7.76 7.81 1.12
C THR A 84 -8.10 9.07 1.92
N ALA A 85 -8.86 8.95 3.00
CA ALA A 85 -9.17 10.09 3.87
C ALA A 85 -7.95 10.64 4.61
N ALA A 86 -6.92 9.82 4.81
CA ALA A 86 -5.70 10.20 5.52
C ALA A 86 -4.68 10.89 4.62
N VAL A 87 -4.67 10.61 3.33
CA VAL A 87 -3.74 11.23 2.39
C VAL A 87 -4.26 12.56 1.89
#